data_9411b79a34eecd6aab508dbfd601f1fe
#
_entry.id   9411b79a34eecd6aab508dbfd601f1fe
#
_cell.length_a   1.000
_cell.length_b   1.000
_cell.length_c   1.000
_cell.angle_alpha   90.00
_cell.angle_beta   90.00
_cell.angle_gamma   90.00
#
_symmetry.space_group_name_H-M   'P 1'
#
loop_
_entity.id
_entity.type
_entity.pdbx_description
1 polymer ?
#
loop_
_entity_poly.entity_id
_entity_poly.type
_entity_poly.pdbx_seq_one_letter_code
_entity_poly.pdbx_strand_id
1 'polypeptide(L)'
;MRSLLSTSDFLQVREHKLSNDLTVWLNEDHSQPKIFGAVVVKAGAKDSPNTGIAHYFEHMMFKGTDKIGTIDYESEKVLLDIIAEKYDALADTEDPKMRAHLQQIINDLSVRAAEYVIPNEFDRLISRFGGTKLNAGTSYDYTLYFNTFSPQYISQWAEINSERLVNPVFRLFQSELETVYEEKNMYGDTMASVAIEKLNRALFLSASVCLSDYRKCGELEESPSFGDAPVLREILCRFQYGIDLKRGFRYGGGLANLG
;
A
#
# COMPACT_ATOMS: atom_id res chain seq x y z
N MET A 1 13.24 -21.63 -19.32
CA MET A 1 12.41 -22.15 -18.24
C MET A 1 13.33 -22.82 -17.22
N ARG A 2 13.48 -22.30 -16.01
CA ARG A 2 14.31 -22.90 -14.96
C ARG A 2 13.39 -23.47 -13.89
N SER A 3 13.56 -24.73 -13.53
CA SER A 3 12.98 -25.29 -12.32
C SER A 3 13.80 -24.84 -11.12
N LEU A 4 13.18 -24.10 -10.20
CA LEU A 4 13.85 -23.56 -9.01
C LEU A 4 14.01 -24.58 -7.88
N LEU A 5 13.22 -25.65 -7.87
CA LEU A 5 13.24 -26.69 -6.83
C LEU A 5 13.21 -28.07 -7.46
N SER A 6 14.36 -28.75 -7.47
CA SER A 6 14.52 -30.07 -8.09
C SER A 6 14.49 -31.23 -7.07
N THR A 7 14.15 -31.00 -5.79
CA THR A 7 14.41 -31.97 -4.73
C THR A 7 13.20 -32.55 -4.01
N SER A 8 11.97 -32.19 -4.39
CA SER A 8 10.78 -32.89 -3.90
C SER A 8 9.66 -32.83 -4.92
N ASP A 9 8.95 -33.92 -5.12
CA ASP A 9 7.74 -34.04 -5.94
C ASP A 9 6.56 -33.15 -5.44
N PHE A 10 6.76 -32.38 -4.40
CA PHE A 10 5.73 -31.61 -3.70
C PHE A 10 5.48 -30.20 -4.27
N LEU A 11 6.49 -29.54 -4.82
CA LEU A 11 6.36 -28.17 -5.34
C LEU A 11 7.15 -28.00 -6.64
N GLN A 12 6.46 -28.00 -7.77
CA GLN A 12 7.06 -27.68 -9.06
C GLN A 12 6.78 -26.23 -9.43
N VAL A 13 7.69 -25.32 -9.07
CA VAL A 13 7.57 -23.90 -9.41
C VAL A 13 8.21 -23.65 -10.76
N ARG A 14 7.44 -23.04 -11.68
CA ARG A 14 7.93 -22.53 -12.97
C ARG A 14 8.10 -21.03 -12.86
N GLU A 15 9.28 -20.53 -13.17
CA GLU A 15 9.58 -19.10 -13.21
C GLU A 15 9.47 -18.57 -14.65
N HIS A 16 8.76 -17.46 -14.79
CA HIS A 16 8.67 -16.70 -16.03
C HIS A 16 9.09 -15.26 -15.76
N LYS A 17 9.98 -14.73 -16.57
CA LYS A 17 10.34 -13.32 -16.54
C LYS A 17 9.71 -12.62 -17.74
N LEU A 18 8.86 -11.62 -17.47
CA LEU A 18 8.19 -10.83 -18.50
C LEU A 18 9.12 -9.73 -19.04
N SER A 19 8.76 -9.11 -20.16
CA SER A 19 9.56 -8.06 -20.82
C SER A 19 9.73 -6.78 -19.98
N ASN A 20 8.85 -6.57 -19.00
CA ASN A 20 8.90 -5.47 -18.04
C ASN A 20 9.64 -5.82 -16.74
N ASP A 21 10.43 -6.90 -16.74
CA ASP A 21 11.16 -7.44 -15.60
C ASP A 21 10.30 -8.03 -14.47
N LEU A 22 8.97 -8.08 -14.63
CA LEU A 22 8.11 -8.78 -13.68
C LEU A 22 8.42 -10.27 -13.68
N THR A 23 8.69 -10.83 -12.51
CA THR A 23 8.88 -12.26 -12.32
C THR A 23 7.55 -12.91 -11.90
N VAL A 24 7.12 -13.90 -12.64
CA VAL A 24 5.90 -14.67 -12.34
C VAL A 24 6.32 -16.09 -11.95
N TRP A 25 5.85 -16.54 -10.79
CA TRP A 25 6.00 -17.92 -10.34
C TRP A 25 4.68 -18.66 -10.42
N LEU A 26 4.69 -19.80 -11.08
CA LEU A 26 3.53 -20.65 -11.25
C LEU A 26 3.80 -22.00 -10.59
N ASN A 27 2.90 -22.41 -9.73
CA ASN A 27 2.83 -23.75 -9.17
C ASN A 27 1.47 -24.37 -9.54
N GLU A 28 1.47 -25.41 -10.37
CA GLU A 28 0.25 -26.07 -10.81
C GLU A 28 -0.13 -27.17 -9.82
N ASP A 29 -1.34 -27.05 -9.25
CA ASP A 29 -1.96 -28.07 -8.42
C ASP A 29 -3.40 -28.29 -8.87
N HIS A 30 -3.62 -29.32 -9.69
CA HIS A 30 -4.94 -29.67 -10.22
C HIS A 30 -5.86 -30.38 -9.21
N SER A 31 -5.37 -30.66 -8.00
CA SER A 31 -6.19 -31.21 -6.92
C SER A 31 -7.11 -30.17 -6.29
N GLN A 32 -6.83 -28.87 -6.53
CA GLN A 32 -7.57 -27.75 -5.96
C GLN A 32 -8.44 -27.05 -7.02
N PRO A 33 -9.71 -26.75 -6.71
CA PRO A 33 -10.61 -26.07 -7.64
C PRO A 33 -10.41 -24.55 -7.69
N LYS A 34 -9.45 -24.01 -6.96
CA LYS A 34 -9.19 -22.57 -6.82
C LYS A 34 -7.73 -22.22 -7.00
N ILE A 35 -7.47 -21.00 -7.45
CA ILE A 35 -6.14 -20.41 -7.51
C ILE A 35 -5.92 -19.54 -6.27
N PHE A 36 -4.77 -19.68 -5.62
CA PHE A 36 -4.22 -18.68 -4.73
C PHE A 36 -3.35 -17.73 -5.56
N GLY A 37 -3.78 -16.50 -5.70
CA GLY A 37 -3.04 -15.45 -6.40
C GLY A 37 -2.41 -14.49 -5.41
N ALA A 38 -1.15 -14.15 -5.63
CA ALA A 38 -0.41 -13.23 -4.79
C ALA A 38 0.44 -12.27 -5.63
N VAL A 39 0.50 -11.01 -5.20
CA VAL A 39 1.41 -9.99 -5.73
C VAL A 39 2.37 -9.63 -4.62
N VAL A 40 3.67 -9.79 -4.87
CA VAL A 40 4.74 -9.47 -3.93
C VAL A 40 5.46 -8.23 -4.42
N VAL A 41 5.44 -7.18 -3.61
CA VAL A 41 6.20 -5.95 -3.84
C VAL A 41 7.45 -6.02 -2.97
N LYS A 42 8.64 -5.87 -3.56
CA LYS A 42 9.93 -5.88 -2.85
C LYS A 42 10.19 -4.53 -2.18
N ALA A 43 9.26 -4.10 -1.37
CA ALA A 43 9.37 -2.94 -0.51
C ALA A 43 8.62 -3.25 0.80
N GLY A 44 9.23 -2.97 1.92
CA GLY A 44 8.70 -3.28 3.23
C GLY A 44 9.12 -2.27 4.30
N ALA A 45 8.88 -2.59 5.54
CA ALA A 45 9.11 -1.67 6.66
C ALA A 45 10.58 -1.19 6.78
N LYS A 46 11.55 -1.99 6.34
CA LYS A 46 12.97 -1.61 6.36
C LYS A 46 13.32 -0.47 5.39
N ASP A 47 12.54 -0.32 4.31
CA ASP A 47 12.82 0.67 3.25
C ASP A 47 12.38 2.07 3.65
N SER A 48 11.57 2.17 4.70
CA SER A 48 11.12 3.42 5.31
C SER A 48 11.12 3.30 6.83
N PRO A 49 12.29 3.17 7.45
CA PRO A 49 12.40 2.92 8.88
C PRO A 49 11.79 4.07 9.68
N ASN A 50 11.11 3.74 10.75
CA ASN A 50 10.48 4.65 11.71
C ASN A 50 9.24 5.42 11.23
N THR A 51 8.72 5.16 10.04
CA THR A 51 7.63 5.98 9.47
C THR A 51 6.31 5.22 9.33
N GLY A 52 6.33 3.88 9.34
CA GLY A 52 5.14 3.08 9.04
C GLY A 52 4.57 3.24 7.61
N ILE A 53 5.29 3.97 6.75
CA ILE A 53 4.85 4.30 5.39
C ILE A 53 4.52 3.07 4.56
N ALA A 54 5.32 2.01 4.66
CA ALA A 54 5.08 0.80 3.88
C ALA A 54 3.73 0.14 4.24
N HIS A 55 3.39 0.08 5.53
CA HIS A 55 2.11 -0.43 6.00
C HIS A 55 0.95 0.50 5.62
N TYR A 56 1.13 1.80 5.80
CA TYR A 56 0.14 2.78 5.37
C TYR A 56 -0.12 2.71 3.86
N PHE A 57 0.94 2.56 3.05
CA PHE A 57 0.81 2.38 1.61
C PHE A 57 0.04 1.10 1.24
N GLU A 58 0.26 0.01 1.97
CA GLU A 58 -0.52 -1.22 1.81
C GLU A 58 -2.02 -0.94 1.89
N HIS A 59 -2.47 -0.21 2.92
CA HIS A 59 -3.87 0.18 3.09
C HIS A 59 -4.37 1.07 1.94
N MET A 60 -3.57 2.06 1.54
CA MET A 60 -3.93 2.98 0.46
C MET A 60 -4.14 2.28 -0.88
N MET A 61 -3.47 1.15 -1.11
CA MET A 61 -3.63 0.35 -2.33
C MET A 61 -5.01 -0.32 -2.45
N PHE A 62 -5.84 -0.32 -1.41
CA PHE A 62 -7.23 -0.78 -1.45
C PHE A 62 -8.24 0.34 -1.72
N LYS A 63 -7.80 1.60 -1.76
CA LYS A 63 -8.69 2.75 -1.97
C LYS A 63 -9.13 2.93 -3.42
N GLY A 64 -8.51 2.21 -4.34
CA GLY A 64 -8.87 2.16 -5.75
C GLY A 64 -7.91 2.93 -6.66
N THR A 65 -8.39 3.26 -7.84
CA THR A 65 -7.63 3.86 -8.94
C THR A 65 -8.40 5.03 -9.55
N ASP A 66 -7.94 5.57 -10.66
CA ASP A 66 -8.70 6.54 -11.47
C ASP A 66 -9.99 5.96 -12.08
N LYS A 67 -10.14 4.60 -12.08
CA LYS A 67 -11.31 3.88 -12.64
C LYS A 67 -12.09 3.09 -11.58
N ILE A 68 -11.48 2.79 -10.45
CA ILE A 68 -12.04 1.96 -9.39
C ILE A 68 -12.14 2.80 -8.12
N GLY A 69 -13.28 2.77 -7.44
CA GLY A 69 -13.46 3.47 -6.17
C GLY A 69 -13.93 4.90 -6.29
N THR A 70 -14.34 5.35 -7.47
CA THR A 70 -14.85 6.70 -7.73
C THR A 70 -16.04 6.69 -8.67
N ILE A 71 -16.96 7.64 -8.49
CA ILE A 71 -18.07 7.86 -9.41
C ILE A 71 -17.72 8.87 -10.51
N ASP A 72 -16.77 9.76 -10.26
CA ASP A 72 -16.27 10.77 -11.19
C ASP A 72 -14.86 11.21 -10.77
N TYR A 73 -13.86 10.58 -11.37
CA TYR A 73 -12.45 10.85 -11.03
C TYR A 73 -12.01 12.27 -11.42
N GLU A 74 -12.47 12.80 -12.53
CA GLU A 74 -12.06 14.13 -12.98
C GLU A 74 -12.47 15.21 -11.96
N SER A 75 -13.69 15.12 -11.44
CA SER A 75 -14.17 16.01 -10.38
C SER A 75 -13.48 15.75 -9.03
N GLU A 76 -13.29 14.48 -8.67
CA GLU A 76 -12.57 14.07 -7.44
C GLU A 76 -11.14 14.59 -7.45
N LYS A 77 -10.43 14.41 -8.58
CA LYS A 77 -9.03 14.77 -8.76
C LYS A 77 -8.76 16.24 -8.44
N VAL A 78 -9.63 17.15 -8.87
CA VAL A 78 -9.49 18.59 -8.55
C VAL A 78 -9.42 18.83 -7.04
N LEU A 79 -10.27 18.13 -6.27
CA LEU A 79 -10.27 18.25 -4.82
C LEU A 79 -9.03 17.62 -4.20
N LEU A 80 -8.62 16.44 -4.70
CA LEU A 80 -7.41 15.75 -4.21
C LEU A 80 -6.14 16.57 -4.48
N ASP A 81 -6.03 17.20 -5.64
CA ASP A 81 -4.90 18.07 -5.97
C ASP A 81 -4.84 19.28 -5.02
N ILE A 82 -5.97 19.92 -4.71
CA ILE A 82 -6.03 21.03 -3.75
C ILE A 82 -5.68 20.55 -2.33
N ILE A 83 -6.18 19.37 -1.91
CA ILE A 83 -5.83 18.78 -0.62
C ILE A 83 -4.32 18.59 -0.50
N ALA A 84 -3.68 18.05 -1.56
CA ALA A 84 -2.23 17.87 -1.59
C ALA A 84 -1.47 19.19 -1.42
N GLU A 85 -1.88 20.26 -2.14
CA GLU A 85 -1.29 21.60 -1.98
C GLU A 85 -1.45 22.15 -0.55
N LYS A 86 -2.59 21.86 0.10
CA LYS A 86 -2.80 22.32 1.49
C LYS A 86 -1.96 21.54 2.49
N TYR A 87 -1.70 20.26 2.25
CA TYR A 87 -0.75 19.49 3.04
C TYR A 87 0.68 20.00 2.87
N ASP A 88 1.11 20.37 1.65
CA ASP A 88 2.42 21.00 1.43
C ASP A 88 2.53 22.32 2.20
N ALA A 89 1.50 23.18 2.13
CA ALA A 89 1.47 24.43 2.89
C ALA A 89 1.46 24.20 4.41
N LEU A 90 0.77 23.16 4.90
CA LEU A 90 0.78 22.77 6.30
C LEU A 90 2.17 22.31 6.75
N ALA A 91 2.91 21.66 5.85
CA ALA A 91 4.28 21.23 6.07
C ALA A 91 5.25 22.41 6.24
N ASP A 92 5.04 23.47 5.48
CA ASP A 92 5.95 24.61 5.42
C ASP A 92 5.66 25.69 6.47
N THR A 93 4.60 25.57 7.29
CA THR A 93 4.26 26.56 8.31
C THR A 93 4.39 26.03 9.74
N GLU A 94 5.00 26.85 10.62
CA GLU A 94 5.08 26.57 12.06
C GLU A 94 4.05 27.40 12.87
N ASP A 95 3.36 28.38 12.26
CA ASP A 95 2.36 29.20 12.95
C ASP A 95 1.13 28.35 13.36
N PRO A 96 0.85 28.18 14.65
CA PRO A 96 -0.25 27.36 15.12
C PRO A 96 -1.63 27.77 14.59
N LYS A 97 -1.85 29.06 14.36
CA LYS A 97 -3.13 29.56 13.82
C LYS A 97 -3.28 29.22 12.35
N MET A 98 -2.21 29.35 11.59
CA MET A 98 -2.20 28.99 10.17
C MET A 98 -2.35 27.47 10.01
N ARG A 99 -1.66 26.67 10.85
CA ARG A 99 -1.80 25.21 10.86
C ARG A 99 -3.25 24.79 11.12
N ALA A 100 -3.89 25.33 12.17
CA ALA A 100 -5.28 25.02 12.47
C ALA A 100 -6.24 25.40 11.32
N HIS A 101 -5.99 26.54 10.67
CA HIS A 101 -6.77 26.98 9.53
C HIS A 101 -6.59 26.05 8.32
N LEU A 102 -5.37 25.65 7.99
CA LEU A 102 -5.10 24.70 6.91
C LEU A 102 -5.71 23.32 7.18
N GLN A 103 -5.63 22.82 8.41
CA GLN A 103 -6.27 21.57 8.81
C GLN A 103 -7.78 21.61 8.62
N GLN A 104 -8.43 22.74 8.96
CA GLN A 104 -9.86 22.90 8.73
C GLN A 104 -10.20 22.86 7.24
N ILE A 105 -9.42 23.55 6.38
CA ILE A 105 -9.61 23.53 4.92
C ILE A 105 -9.44 22.10 4.38
N ILE A 106 -8.39 21.38 4.82
CA ILE A 106 -8.15 19.99 4.41
C ILE A 106 -9.32 19.10 4.78
N ASN A 107 -9.84 19.25 6.01
CA ASN A 107 -10.99 18.47 6.45
C ASN A 107 -12.24 18.74 5.59
N ASP A 108 -12.58 20.01 5.35
CA ASP A 108 -13.74 20.40 4.56
C ASP A 108 -13.64 19.89 3.09
N LEU A 109 -12.44 19.96 2.51
CA LEU A 109 -12.18 19.42 1.17
C LEU A 109 -12.25 17.89 1.15
N SER A 110 -11.74 17.22 2.18
CA SER A 110 -11.78 15.76 2.29
C SER A 110 -13.21 15.23 2.40
N VAL A 111 -14.08 15.92 3.14
CA VAL A 111 -15.52 15.59 3.22
C VAL A 111 -16.15 15.70 1.83
N ARG A 112 -15.85 16.75 1.08
CA ARG A 112 -16.38 16.92 -0.28
C ARG A 112 -15.82 15.90 -1.26
N ALA A 113 -14.53 15.57 -1.18
CA ALA A 113 -13.91 14.54 -2.00
C ALA A 113 -14.52 13.15 -1.72
N ALA A 114 -14.88 12.87 -0.47
CA ALA A 114 -15.52 11.63 -0.08
C ALA A 114 -16.90 11.40 -0.74
N GLU A 115 -17.58 12.44 -1.23
CA GLU A 115 -18.84 12.32 -1.98
C GLU A 115 -18.67 11.57 -3.32
N TYR A 116 -17.45 11.59 -3.88
CA TYR A 116 -17.13 10.87 -5.11
C TYR A 116 -16.71 9.42 -4.87
N VAL A 117 -16.44 9.02 -3.63
CA VAL A 117 -15.91 7.71 -3.32
C VAL A 117 -16.98 6.63 -3.39
N ILE A 118 -16.67 5.53 -4.09
CA ILE A 118 -17.42 4.27 -4.02
C ILE A 118 -16.75 3.37 -2.99
N PRO A 119 -17.31 3.25 -1.77
CA PRO A 119 -16.66 2.51 -0.69
C PRO A 119 -16.46 1.04 -1.04
N ASN A 120 -15.27 0.51 -0.73
CA ASN A 120 -14.93 -0.92 -0.87
C ASN A 120 -15.17 -1.50 -2.27
N GLU A 121 -15.08 -0.68 -3.33
CA GLU A 121 -15.34 -1.16 -4.68
C GLU A 121 -14.34 -2.21 -5.12
N PHE A 122 -13.07 -2.06 -4.75
CA PHE A 122 -12.03 -3.05 -5.03
C PHE A 122 -12.40 -4.42 -4.47
N ASP A 123 -12.81 -4.50 -3.22
CA ASP A 123 -13.24 -5.74 -2.56
C ASP A 123 -14.48 -6.34 -3.24
N ARG A 124 -15.46 -5.49 -3.59
CA ARG A 124 -16.67 -5.93 -4.31
C ARG A 124 -16.35 -6.48 -5.69
N LEU A 125 -15.38 -5.90 -6.41
CA LEU A 125 -14.96 -6.41 -7.71
C LEU A 125 -14.30 -7.78 -7.58
N ILE A 126 -13.36 -7.93 -6.65
CA ILE A 126 -12.73 -9.23 -6.36
C ILE A 126 -13.79 -10.28 -5.98
N SER A 127 -14.75 -9.92 -5.13
CA SER A 127 -15.83 -10.81 -4.69
C SER A 127 -16.75 -11.24 -5.84
N ARG A 128 -17.04 -10.36 -6.82
CA ARG A 128 -17.83 -10.67 -8.00
C ARG A 128 -17.20 -11.76 -8.88
N PHE A 129 -15.87 -11.88 -8.90
CA PHE A 129 -15.14 -12.92 -9.58
C PHE A 129 -14.91 -14.18 -8.71
N GLY A 130 -15.72 -14.34 -7.66
CA GLY A 130 -15.59 -15.47 -6.74
C GLY A 130 -14.34 -15.42 -5.88
N GLY A 131 -13.72 -14.24 -5.77
CA GLY A 131 -12.58 -13.99 -4.89
C GLY A 131 -12.97 -14.10 -3.43
N THR A 132 -12.13 -14.76 -2.66
CA THR A 132 -12.29 -14.93 -1.21
C THR A 132 -10.95 -14.73 -0.52
N LYS A 133 -10.97 -14.48 0.78
CA LYS A 133 -9.76 -14.30 1.59
C LYS A 133 -8.86 -13.18 1.05
N LEU A 134 -9.47 -12.12 0.52
CA LEU A 134 -8.72 -10.93 0.14
C LEU A 134 -8.05 -10.35 1.37
N ASN A 135 -6.72 -10.21 1.30
CA ASN A 135 -5.93 -9.66 2.37
C ASN A 135 -4.59 -9.13 1.84
N ALA A 136 -3.88 -8.44 2.70
CA ALA A 136 -2.52 -8.01 2.46
C ALA A 136 -1.69 -8.10 3.75
N GLY A 137 -0.40 -7.84 3.66
CA GLY A 137 0.47 -7.75 4.82
C GLY A 137 1.82 -7.18 4.44
N THR A 138 2.31 -6.30 5.30
CA THR A 138 3.62 -5.67 5.18
C THR A 138 4.60 -6.32 6.15
N SER A 139 5.69 -6.86 5.59
CA SER A 139 6.83 -7.40 6.33
C SER A 139 8.02 -6.42 6.28
N TYR A 140 9.16 -6.81 6.81
CA TYR A 140 10.39 -6.02 6.74
C TYR A 140 10.89 -5.81 5.30
N ASP A 141 10.82 -6.85 4.47
CA ASP A 141 11.44 -6.89 3.14
C ASP A 141 10.44 -6.79 1.99
N TYR A 142 9.16 -6.96 2.24
CA TYR A 142 8.13 -7.01 1.20
C TYR A 142 6.76 -6.62 1.71
N THR A 143 5.91 -6.22 0.77
CA THR A 143 4.46 -6.12 0.95
C THR A 143 3.78 -7.14 0.05
N LEU A 144 2.83 -7.89 0.59
CA LEU A 144 2.13 -8.99 -0.06
C LEU A 144 0.63 -8.66 -0.15
N TYR A 145 0.07 -8.78 -1.35
CA TYR A 145 -1.37 -8.70 -1.61
C TYR A 145 -1.84 -10.04 -2.14
N PHE A 146 -2.88 -10.64 -1.58
CA PHE A 146 -3.29 -11.97 -2.00
C PHE A 146 -4.79 -12.20 -1.83
N ASN A 147 -5.30 -13.12 -2.61
CA ASN A 147 -6.64 -13.69 -2.44
C ASN A 147 -6.75 -15.04 -3.16
N THR A 148 -7.86 -15.73 -2.91
CA THR A 148 -8.19 -16.97 -3.61
C THR A 148 -9.35 -16.72 -4.57
N PHE A 149 -9.32 -17.27 -5.78
CA PHE A 149 -10.35 -17.08 -6.81
C PHE A 149 -10.49 -18.30 -7.71
N SER A 150 -11.54 -18.32 -8.56
CA SER A 150 -11.77 -19.41 -9.50
C SER A 150 -10.89 -19.28 -10.75
N PRO A 151 -10.34 -20.38 -11.32
CA PRO A 151 -9.38 -20.34 -12.42
C PRO A 151 -9.84 -19.57 -13.67
N GLN A 152 -11.14 -19.59 -13.95
CA GLN A 152 -11.74 -18.90 -15.10
C GLN A 152 -11.59 -17.36 -15.03
N TYR A 153 -11.27 -16.81 -13.87
CA TYR A 153 -11.15 -15.37 -13.65
C TYR A 153 -9.70 -14.88 -13.50
N ILE A 154 -8.74 -15.68 -13.94
CA ILE A 154 -7.31 -15.30 -13.82
C ILE A 154 -6.99 -14.00 -14.57
N SER A 155 -7.60 -13.78 -15.74
CA SER A 155 -7.40 -12.56 -16.52
C SER A 155 -7.96 -11.34 -15.80
N GLN A 156 -9.17 -11.43 -15.24
CA GLN A 156 -9.77 -10.35 -14.48
C GLN A 156 -9.01 -10.06 -13.19
N TRP A 157 -8.53 -11.10 -12.52
CA TRP A 157 -7.67 -10.96 -11.35
C TRP A 157 -6.37 -10.22 -11.69
N ALA A 158 -5.72 -10.59 -12.79
CA ALA A 158 -4.51 -9.95 -13.25
C ALA A 158 -4.76 -8.47 -13.64
N GLU A 159 -5.86 -8.18 -14.35
CA GLU A 159 -6.25 -6.84 -14.76
C GLU A 159 -6.48 -5.92 -13.56
N ILE A 160 -7.29 -6.33 -12.58
CA ILE A 160 -7.58 -5.54 -11.38
C ILE A 160 -6.31 -5.29 -10.56
N ASN A 161 -5.46 -6.29 -10.38
CA ASN A 161 -4.22 -6.11 -9.64
C ASN A 161 -3.19 -5.27 -10.41
N SER A 162 -3.14 -5.36 -11.74
CA SER A 162 -2.33 -4.50 -12.58
C SER A 162 -2.79 -3.04 -12.48
N GLU A 163 -4.09 -2.79 -12.61
CA GLU A 163 -4.69 -1.45 -12.49
C GLU A 163 -4.35 -0.80 -11.15
N ARG A 164 -4.52 -1.54 -10.04
CA ARG A 164 -4.15 -1.09 -8.71
C ARG A 164 -2.69 -0.66 -8.58
N LEU A 165 -1.77 -1.40 -9.22
CA LEU A 165 -0.33 -1.14 -9.13
C LEU A 165 0.14 -0.01 -10.05
N VAL A 166 -0.58 0.24 -11.14
CA VAL A 166 -0.18 1.22 -12.16
C VAL A 166 -0.80 2.59 -11.90
N ASN A 167 -2.07 2.63 -11.50
CA ASN A 167 -2.85 3.85 -11.39
C ASN A 167 -3.50 4.03 -10.00
N PRO A 168 -2.79 3.81 -8.88
CA PRO A 168 -3.38 3.99 -7.56
C PRO A 168 -3.77 5.44 -7.32
N VAL A 169 -4.92 5.66 -6.69
CA VAL A 169 -5.39 6.97 -6.23
C VAL A 169 -5.56 6.95 -4.72
N PHE A 170 -4.88 7.88 -4.05
CA PHE A 170 -4.83 7.96 -2.60
C PHE A 170 -5.95 8.85 -2.06
N ARG A 171 -7.16 8.30 -2.00
CA ARG A 171 -8.34 8.95 -1.43
C ARG A 171 -8.57 8.54 0.01
N LEU A 172 -9.33 9.33 0.76
CA LEU A 172 -9.60 9.11 2.19
C LEU A 172 -8.32 9.03 3.03
N PHE A 173 -7.31 9.82 2.66
CA PHE A 173 -5.96 9.79 3.22
C PHE A 173 -5.97 9.91 4.75
N GLN A 174 -6.65 10.93 5.30
CA GLN A 174 -6.65 11.20 6.73
C GLN A 174 -7.33 10.08 7.54
N SER A 175 -8.49 9.63 7.11
CA SER A 175 -9.22 8.57 7.83
C SER A 175 -8.46 7.25 7.85
N GLU A 176 -7.73 6.95 6.79
CA GLU A 176 -6.92 5.75 6.73
C GLU A 176 -5.66 5.84 7.58
N LEU A 177 -5.08 7.03 7.70
CA LEU A 177 -3.96 7.27 8.61
C LEU A 177 -4.37 7.00 10.06
N GLU A 178 -5.55 7.46 10.46
CA GLU A 178 -6.13 7.18 11.78
C GLU A 178 -6.34 5.68 12.01
N THR A 179 -6.85 4.96 10.99
CA THR A 179 -7.04 3.51 11.06
C THR A 179 -5.73 2.76 11.28
N VAL A 180 -4.69 3.08 10.49
CA VAL A 180 -3.36 2.45 10.61
C VAL A 180 -2.73 2.77 11.97
N TYR A 181 -2.96 3.97 12.47
CA TYR A 181 -2.48 4.38 13.78
C TYR A 181 -3.14 3.55 14.91
N GLU A 182 -4.45 3.36 14.88
CA GLU A 182 -5.17 2.53 15.84
C GLU A 182 -4.73 1.05 15.78
N GLU A 183 -4.55 0.51 14.59
CA GLU A 183 -4.01 -0.85 14.44
C GLU A 183 -2.63 -0.99 15.06
N LYS A 184 -1.77 -0.02 14.84
CA LYS A 184 -0.45 0.01 15.44
C LYS A 184 -0.51 -0.01 16.97
N ASN A 185 -1.37 0.83 17.57
CA ASN A 185 -1.56 0.86 19.01
C ASN A 185 -2.00 -0.51 19.53
N MET A 186 -2.97 -1.14 18.87
CA MET A 186 -3.44 -2.49 19.20
C MET A 186 -2.30 -3.53 19.21
N TYR A 187 -1.42 -3.50 18.19
CA TYR A 187 -0.30 -4.43 18.11
C TYR A 187 0.82 -4.10 19.12
N GLY A 188 1.08 -2.81 19.33
CA GLY A 188 2.13 -2.33 20.24
C GLY A 188 1.90 -2.70 21.71
N ASP A 189 0.66 -2.88 22.12
CA ASP A 189 0.28 -3.18 23.51
C ASP A 189 0.44 -4.65 23.90
N THR A 190 0.78 -5.52 22.96
CA THR A 190 0.96 -6.95 23.28
C THR A 190 2.35 -7.24 23.83
N MET A 191 2.43 -8.04 24.91
CA MET A 191 3.70 -8.48 25.48
C MET A 191 4.61 -9.19 24.47
N ALA A 192 4.02 -9.95 23.54
CA ALA A 192 4.73 -10.64 22.48
C ALA A 192 5.42 -9.67 21.53
N SER A 193 4.72 -8.64 21.09
CA SER A 193 5.26 -7.61 20.19
C SER A 193 6.41 -6.85 20.83
N VAL A 194 6.26 -6.46 22.11
CA VAL A 194 7.32 -5.80 22.88
C VAL A 194 8.55 -6.69 23.05
N ALA A 195 8.35 -7.99 23.29
CA ALA A 195 9.46 -8.94 23.46
C ALA A 195 10.22 -9.14 22.13
N ILE A 196 9.48 -9.32 21.00
CA ILE A 196 10.08 -9.49 19.67
C ILE A 196 10.86 -8.23 19.28
N GLU A 197 10.32 -7.06 19.54
CA GLU A 197 11.00 -5.80 19.23
C GLU A 197 12.32 -5.66 20.00
N LYS A 198 12.30 -5.93 21.33
CA LYS A 198 13.52 -5.91 22.15
C LYS A 198 14.54 -6.94 21.67
N LEU A 199 14.07 -8.14 21.27
CA LEU A 199 14.92 -9.17 20.71
C LEU A 199 15.57 -8.73 19.39
N ASN A 200 14.79 -8.16 18.47
CA ASN A 200 15.28 -7.64 17.20
C ASN A 200 16.33 -6.54 17.41
N ARG A 201 16.11 -5.62 18.35
CA ARG A 201 17.10 -4.59 18.71
C ARG A 201 18.41 -5.20 19.25
N ALA A 202 18.31 -6.26 20.03
CA ALA A 202 19.50 -6.92 20.59
C ALA A 202 20.28 -7.71 19.53
N LEU A 203 19.59 -8.33 18.56
CA LEU A 203 20.20 -9.17 17.53
C LEU A 203 20.71 -8.38 16.31
N PHE A 204 20.06 -7.27 15.95
CA PHE A 204 20.29 -6.54 14.71
C PHE A 204 20.70 -5.09 14.97
N LEU A 205 21.76 -4.88 15.76
CA LEU A 205 22.23 -3.57 16.24
C LEU A 205 22.47 -2.50 15.15
N SER A 206 22.71 -2.90 13.89
CA SER A 206 22.99 -2.00 12.77
C SER A 206 22.11 -2.26 11.54
N ALA A 207 21.15 -3.17 11.61
CA ALA A 207 20.28 -3.49 10.48
C ALA A 207 19.00 -2.64 10.50
N SER A 208 18.44 -2.40 9.31
CA SER A 208 17.15 -1.69 9.12
C SER A 208 15.99 -2.30 9.92
N VAL A 209 16.07 -3.59 10.23
CA VAL A 209 15.12 -4.31 11.13
C VAL A 209 15.10 -3.73 12.55
N CYS A 210 16.25 -3.23 13.05
CA CYS A 210 16.32 -2.56 14.35
C CYS A 210 15.65 -1.18 14.33
N LEU A 211 15.60 -0.57 13.16
CA LEU A 211 15.07 0.78 12.96
C LEU A 211 13.59 0.80 12.58
N SER A 212 12.98 -0.34 12.29
CA SER A 212 11.54 -0.46 12.03
C SER A 212 10.72 -0.34 13.32
N ASP A 213 11.04 0.69 14.12
CA ASP A 213 10.38 0.96 15.38
C ASP A 213 9.00 1.54 15.12
N TYR A 214 7.98 0.70 15.21
CA TYR A 214 6.59 1.14 15.24
C TYR A 214 6.33 2.24 16.31
N ARG A 215 7.22 2.41 17.31
CA ARG A 215 7.06 3.40 18.38
C ARG A 215 7.34 4.83 17.96
N LYS A 216 8.14 5.08 16.92
CA LYS A 216 8.41 6.45 16.49
C LYS A 216 7.28 7.11 15.72
N CYS A 217 6.27 6.34 15.27
CA CYS A 217 4.99 6.97 14.96
C CYS A 217 4.32 7.58 16.22
N GLY A 218 4.69 7.19 17.45
CA GLY A 218 4.25 7.80 18.71
C GLY A 218 4.88 9.16 18.98
N GLU A 219 6.04 9.49 18.39
CA GLU A 219 6.55 10.85 18.38
C GLU A 219 5.69 11.80 17.52
N LEU A 220 4.81 11.25 16.68
CA LEU A 220 3.73 12.00 16.05
C LEU A 220 2.63 12.40 17.05
N GLU A 221 2.54 11.74 18.21
CA GLU A 221 1.56 12.06 19.27
C GLU A 221 2.03 13.11 20.26
N GLU A 222 3.33 13.15 20.57
CA GLU A 222 3.88 14.17 21.49
C GLU A 222 4.01 15.54 20.83
N SER A 223 3.87 15.61 19.52
CA SER A 223 3.65 16.86 18.82
C SER A 223 2.18 17.28 18.97
N PRO A 224 1.88 18.48 19.50
CA PRO A 224 0.51 18.92 19.77
C PRO A 224 -0.36 19.11 18.51
N SER A 225 0.08 18.67 17.37
CA SER A 225 -0.64 18.74 16.11
C SER A 225 -0.43 17.46 15.31
N PHE A 226 -1.50 16.71 15.19
CA PHE A 226 -1.69 15.55 14.28
C PHE A 226 -1.53 15.99 12.80
N GLY A 227 -0.43 16.58 12.47
CA GLY A 227 -0.16 17.21 11.18
C GLY A 227 1.29 17.64 11.07
N ASP A 228 2.19 17.07 11.87
CA ASP A 228 3.61 17.38 11.71
C ASP A 228 4.13 16.80 10.42
N ALA A 229 4.22 17.67 9.63
CA ALA A 229 4.53 17.85 8.24
C ALA A 229 5.68 17.01 7.64
N PRO A 230 6.77 16.61 8.31
CA PRO A 230 7.83 15.88 7.61
C PRO A 230 7.38 14.51 7.13
N VAL A 231 6.52 13.81 7.89
CA VAL A 231 6.05 12.46 7.52
C VAL A 231 4.99 12.55 6.43
N LEU A 232 4.05 13.48 6.54
CA LEU A 232 3.04 13.71 5.50
C LEU A 232 3.68 14.23 4.21
N ARG A 233 4.65 15.12 4.30
CA ARG A 233 5.43 15.60 3.14
C ARG A 233 6.25 14.47 2.52
N GLU A 234 6.88 13.63 3.30
CA GLU A 234 7.62 12.47 2.80
C GLU A 234 6.67 11.46 2.16
N ILE A 235 5.51 11.21 2.76
CA ILE A 235 4.45 10.38 2.19
C ILE A 235 3.95 11.00 0.88
N LEU A 236 3.49 12.25 0.87
CA LEU A 236 2.94 12.91 -0.29
C LEU A 236 3.98 13.14 -1.39
N CYS A 237 5.21 13.56 -1.05
CA CYS A 237 6.28 13.73 -2.02
C CYS A 237 6.72 12.40 -2.64
N ARG A 238 6.83 11.33 -1.87
CA ARG A 238 7.17 10.01 -2.40
C ARG A 238 6.04 9.45 -3.27
N PHE A 239 4.79 9.75 -2.94
CA PHE A 239 3.63 9.31 -3.72
C PHE A 239 3.35 10.18 -4.94
N GLN A 240 3.37 11.49 -4.79
CA GLN A 240 3.07 12.43 -5.88
C GLN A 240 4.13 12.43 -6.98
N TYR A 241 5.40 12.19 -6.62
CA TYR A 241 6.50 12.10 -7.59
C TYR A 241 6.83 10.67 -8.04
N GLY A 242 6.19 9.66 -7.49
CA GLY A 242 6.34 8.27 -7.92
C GLY A 242 7.78 7.75 -7.85
N ILE A 243 8.56 8.23 -6.87
CA ILE A 243 10.02 8.20 -6.97
C ILE A 243 10.58 6.79 -6.82
N ASP A 244 9.96 5.89 -6.07
CA ASP A 244 10.60 4.58 -5.89
C ASP A 244 9.81 3.39 -6.42
N LEU A 245 8.50 3.45 -6.51
CA LEU A 245 7.73 2.41 -7.21
C LEU A 245 7.98 2.44 -8.72
N LYS A 246 8.18 3.62 -9.33
CA LYS A 246 8.57 3.74 -10.75
C LYS A 246 10.02 3.34 -11.03
N ARG A 247 10.92 3.32 -10.05
CA ARG A 247 12.28 2.76 -10.23
C ARG A 247 12.29 1.24 -10.13
N GLY A 248 11.37 0.63 -9.37
CA GLY A 248 11.11 -0.81 -9.38
C GLY A 248 10.24 -1.26 -10.57
N PHE A 249 9.38 -0.37 -11.06
CA PHE A 249 8.50 -0.55 -12.23
C PHE A 249 8.86 0.49 -13.30
N ARG A 250 10.04 0.39 -13.93
CA ARG A 250 10.30 1.11 -15.17
C ARG A 250 9.44 0.49 -16.26
N TYR A 251 8.28 1.06 -16.49
CA TYR A 251 7.58 0.87 -17.75
C TYR A 251 8.33 1.61 -18.85
N GLY A 252 9.16 0.88 -19.56
CA GLY A 252 9.57 1.25 -20.91
C GLY A 252 8.44 0.92 -21.86
N GLY A 253 7.66 1.90 -22.27
CA GLY A 253 6.90 1.93 -23.51
C GLY A 253 5.71 0.98 -23.64
N GLY A 254 4.52 1.59 -23.83
CA GLY A 254 3.45 1.11 -24.69
C GLY A 254 2.78 -0.19 -24.32
N LEU A 255 1.53 -0.12 -23.91
CA LEU A 255 0.55 -1.18 -24.11
C LEU A 255 0.54 -1.57 -25.60
N ALA A 256 1.27 -2.60 -25.95
CA ALA A 256 1.17 -3.24 -27.26
C ALA A 256 0.77 -4.69 -27.02
N ASN A 257 -0.51 -4.95 -27.33
CA ASN A 257 -1.09 -6.22 -27.75
C ASN A 257 -0.70 -7.47 -26.95
N LEU A 258 -1.52 -7.81 -25.96
CA LEU A 258 -1.79 -9.20 -25.65
C LEU A 258 -2.76 -9.73 -26.71
N GLY A 259 -2.20 -10.30 -27.79
CA GLY A 259 -2.86 -11.19 -28.71
C GLY A 259 -2.69 -12.62 -28.23
#